data_68bcbbda0878c1b25ecf53bb2fc03873
#
_entry.id   68bcbbda0878c1b25ecf53bb2fc03873
#
_cell.length_a   1.000
_cell.length_b   1.000
_cell.length_c   1.000
_cell.angle_alpha   90.00
_cell.angle_beta   90.00
_cell.angle_gamma   90.00
#
_symmetry.space_group_name_H-M   'P 1'
#
loop_
_entity.id
_entity.type
_entity.pdbx_description
1 polymer ?
#
loop_
_entity_poly.entity_id
_entity_poly.type
_entity_poly.pdbx_seq_one_letter_code
_entity_poly.pdbx_strand_id
1 'polypeptide(L)'
;MRDIHQHLWRTRWFVPSILFVLFGMLYAITASPDVQAGDSAEFQLVAAIGGVAHPTTYPLYTLLAQLTTWLIPFGTVAWRVTMLSVICAAGAVALCAVVLHQLGLSRPAALLGALVLGVTPGVWNAATIAEVYALLLCLSMCFALAVCRFAAHPTQRNANAVVLIGVLGCLHHGLFVLCIAPAGALVVMATLRRHGWYLSLLPLIGVAVLGLLPHVYPLIQFARFGPFNGEDYALPTTYFWGAPRTWSDVFDLLGGGVVRRGIFQVPDMATAVSMSSALARRMGYEFGPVGLGLGVVGVGYMLRMQWQRSVVGLVVALPAVAYVLALGPHIGDWPTFTLPLLLPWVWAVSVAADLLVARWGYMRLIVVGLIVLTLIWGGLRYRVSAKQHLTLYRDFATAVHQTLPANAVVITHWEQGMTLLYLRYAEGLRTDVWVDVVEPGDDAWLARAQRRYATNTVYFVGHDASVQGIPVTRILDTPYADLYRLDSN
;
A
#
# COMPACT_ATOMS: atom_id res chain seq x y z
N MET A 1 0.36 44.16 7.90
CA MET A 1 -0.29 42.99 7.24
C MET A 1 0.71 41.95 6.74
N ARG A 2 1.92 42.27 6.25
CA ARG A 2 2.93 41.27 5.84
C ARG A 2 3.44 40.41 7.00
N ASP A 3 3.64 40.96 8.19
CA ASP A 3 4.14 40.20 9.35
C ASP A 3 3.13 39.20 9.92
N ILE A 4 1.83 39.53 9.89
CA ILE A 4 0.75 38.63 10.30
C ILE A 4 0.65 37.41 9.34
N HIS A 5 0.84 37.63 8.03
CA HIS A 5 0.86 36.54 7.05
C HIS A 5 2.07 35.61 7.22
N GLN A 6 3.26 36.14 7.52
CA GLN A 6 4.46 35.34 7.75
C GLN A 6 4.36 34.52 9.06
N HIS A 7 3.76 35.09 10.11
CA HIS A 7 3.53 34.39 11.37
C HIS A 7 2.50 33.26 11.23
N LEU A 8 1.46 33.46 10.42
CA LEU A 8 0.45 32.44 10.09
C LEU A 8 1.05 31.26 9.29
N TRP A 9 2.07 31.50 8.45
CA TRP A 9 2.75 30.42 7.74
C TRP A 9 3.61 29.56 8.67
N ARG A 10 4.35 30.13 9.63
CA ARG A 10 5.13 29.38 10.62
C ARG A 10 4.25 28.51 11.52
N THR A 11 3.09 29.00 11.96
CA THR A 11 2.16 28.23 12.80
C THR A 11 1.36 27.17 12.02
N ARG A 12 1.22 27.32 10.70
CA ARG A 12 0.42 26.42 9.86
C ARG A 12 1.06 25.03 9.69
N TRP A 13 2.37 24.94 9.63
CA TRP A 13 3.12 23.71 9.43
C TRP A 13 3.64 23.10 10.73
N PHE A 14 3.59 23.82 11.84
CA PHE A 14 4.13 23.35 13.12
C PHE A 14 3.50 22.03 13.58
N VAL A 15 2.17 21.98 13.70
CA VAL A 15 1.46 20.76 14.11
C VAL A 15 1.65 19.62 13.10
N PRO A 16 1.49 19.83 11.78
CA PRO A 16 1.79 18.78 10.80
C PRO A 16 3.23 18.25 10.89
N SER A 17 4.23 19.10 11.12
CA SER A 17 5.62 18.65 11.29
C SER A 17 5.81 17.80 12.54
N ILE A 18 5.17 18.17 13.65
CA ILE A 18 5.17 17.36 14.88
C ILE A 18 4.52 15.99 14.61
N LEU A 19 3.37 15.95 13.94
CA LEU A 19 2.70 14.70 13.59
C LEU A 19 3.58 13.84 12.70
N PHE A 20 4.24 14.42 11.68
CA PHE A 20 5.18 13.70 10.82
C PHE A 20 6.31 13.06 11.63
N VAL A 21 6.93 13.79 12.52
CA VAL A 21 8.04 13.29 13.35
C VAL A 21 7.55 12.21 14.33
N LEU A 22 6.44 12.45 15.04
CA LEU A 22 5.90 11.51 16.02
C LEU A 22 5.46 10.19 15.38
N PHE A 23 4.69 10.24 14.30
CA PHE A 23 4.27 9.04 13.59
C PHE A 23 5.42 8.40 12.81
N GLY A 24 6.34 9.18 12.26
CA GLY A 24 7.57 8.68 11.65
C GLY A 24 8.40 7.86 12.64
N MET A 25 8.61 8.38 13.85
CA MET A 25 9.31 7.63 14.91
C MET A 25 8.52 6.41 15.35
N LEU A 26 7.20 6.54 15.61
CA LEU A 26 6.35 5.43 16.02
C LEU A 26 6.38 4.29 15.00
N TYR A 27 6.19 4.60 13.73
CA TYR A 27 6.20 3.61 12.66
C TYR A 27 7.59 3.00 12.45
N ALA A 28 8.67 3.81 12.50
CA ALA A 28 10.04 3.32 12.34
C ALA A 28 10.45 2.32 13.42
N ILE A 29 10.14 2.60 14.70
CA ILE A 29 10.45 1.69 15.81
C ILE A 29 9.56 0.45 15.86
N THR A 30 8.40 0.47 15.19
CA THR A 30 7.47 -0.65 15.09
C THR A 30 7.52 -1.37 13.74
N ALA A 31 8.32 -0.89 12.80
CA ALA A 31 8.51 -1.49 11.49
C ALA A 31 9.16 -2.87 11.56
N SER A 32 8.88 -3.73 10.57
CA SER A 32 9.57 -4.99 10.41
C SER A 32 11.08 -4.76 10.26
N PRO A 33 11.92 -5.44 11.05
CA PRO A 33 13.36 -5.20 11.04
C PRO A 33 14.06 -5.82 9.83
N ASP A 34 13.41 -6.75 9.12
CA ASP A 34 14.03 -7.58 8.10
C ASP A 34 13.06 -7.99 7.00
N VAL A 35 13.52 -8.91 6.13
CA VAL A 35 12.76 -9.46 5.03
C VAL A 35 11.44 -10.08 5.50
N GLN A 36 10.42 -9.93 4.68
CA GLN A 36 9.07 -10.42 4.91
C GLN A 36 8.71 -11.53 3.94
N ALA A 37 7.43 -11.81 3.76
CA ALA A 37 6.93 -12.78 2.80
C ALA A 37 6.10 -12.09 1.70
N GLY A 38 5.77 -12.83 0.65
CA GLY A 38 4.88 -12.39 -0.43
C GLY A 38 5.32 -11.09 -1.09
N ASP A 39 4.35 -10.21 -1.35
CA ASP A 39 4.55 -8.93 -2.04
C ASP A 39 5.59 -8.05 -1.34
N SER A 40 5.61 -8.02 0.00
CA SER A 40 6.59 -7.24 0.74
C SER A 40 8.03 -7.71 0.50
N ALA A 41 8.27 -9.03 0.45
CA ALA A 41 9.57 -9.59 0.12
C ALA A 41 9.94 -9.33 -1.35
N GLU A 42 8.97 -9.37 -2.26
CA GLU A 42 9.19 -9.00 -3.66
C GLU A 42 9.61 -7.54 -3.78
N PHE A 43 8.90 -6.59 -3.14
CA PHE A 43 9.29 -5.19 -3.17
C PHE A 43 10.67 -4.94 -2.56
N GLN A 44 11.03 -5.68 -1.51
CA GLN A 44 12.37 -5.63 -0.92
C GLN A 44 13.42 -6.18 -1.89
N LEU A 45 13.13 -7.28 -2.60
CA LEU A 45 13.99 -7.86 -3.62
C LEU A 45 14.18 -6.92 -4.81
N VAL A 46 13.10 -6.44 -5.43
CA VAL A 46 13.21 -5.58 -6.64
C VAL A 46 13.88 -4.25 -6.35
N ALA A 47 13.68 -3.69 -5.15
CA ALA A 47 14.40 -2.50 -4.73
C ALA A 47 15.91 -2.77 -4.53
N ALA A 48 16.27 -3.94 -4.00
CA ALA A 48 17.67 -4.31 -3.77
C ALA A 48 18.45 -4.53 -5.07
N ILE A 49 17.85 -5.21 -6.06
CA ILE A 49 18.57 -5.65 -7.26
C ILE A 49 18.20 -4.87 -8.54
N GLY A 50 17.25 -3.94 -8.46
CA GLY A 50 16.79 -3.19 -9.63
C GLY A 50 15.82 -3.98 -10.51
N GLY A 51 14.95 -4.79 -9.92
CA GLY A 51 13.96 -5.62 -10.63
C GLY A 51 12.66 -4.88 -10.96
N VAL A 52 11.71 -5.62 -11.53
CA VAL A 52 10.35 -5.16 -11.86
C VAL A 52 9.34 -6.07 -11.16
N ALA A 53 8.51 -5.49 -10.30
CA ALA A 53 7.52 -6.19 -9.48
C ALA A 53 6.30 -6.66 -10.29
N HIS A 54 5.42 -7.40 -9.61
CA HIS A 54 4.13 -7.88 -10.12
C HIS A 54 3.25 -6.73 -10.69
N PRO A 55 2.20 -7.04 -11.49
CA PRO A 55 1.30 -6.01 -12.04
C PRO A 55 0.63 -5.14 -10.94
N THR A 56 0.64 -3.83 -11.10
CA THR A 56 1.01 -2.99 -12.26
C THR A 56 2.49 -2.53 -12.29
N THR A 57 3.44 -3.37 -11.88
CA THR A 57 4.89 -3.13 -11.84
C THR A 57 5.37 -2.06 -10.85
N TYR A 58 4.51 -1.21 -10.36
CA TYR A 58 4.74 -0.16 -9.34
C TYR A 58 6.07 0.62 -9.47
N PRO A 59 6.39 1.16 -10.66
CA PRO A 59 7.72 1.70 -10.91
C PRO A 59 8.06 2.92 -10.04
N LEU A 60 7.08 3.78 -9.71
CA LEU A 60 7.29 4.89 -8.78
C LEU A 60 7.70 4.39 -7.40
N TYR A 61 7.02 3.35 -6.88
CA TYR A 61 7.36 2.75 -5.59
C TYR A 61 8.78 2.15 -5.62
N THR A 62 9.09 1.35 -6.64
CA THR A 62 10.40 0.70 -6.79
C THR A 62 11.53 1.71 -6.83
N LEU A 63 11.40 2.79 -7.61
CA LEU A 63 12.43 3.85 -7.70
C LEU A 63 12.61 4.60 -6.38
N LEU A 64 11.52 4.92 -5.68
CA LEU A 64 11.59 5.56 -4.36
C LEU A 64 12.17 4.61 -3.31
N ALA A 65 11.83 3.31 -3.36
CA ALA A 65 12.40 2.29 -2.48
C ALA A 65 13.90 2.11 -2.70
N GLN A 66 14.36 2.08 -3.95
CA GLN A 66 15.80 2.12 -4.26
C GLN A 66 16.48 3.36 -3.68
N LEU A 67 15.84 4.53 -3.84
CA LEU A 67 16.38 5.76 -3.27
C LEU A 67 16.52 5.67 -1.74
N THR A 68 15.55 5.09 -1.02
CA THR A 68 15.68 4.90 0.43
C THR A 68 16.82 3.94 0.79
N THR A 69 17.09 2.92 -0.01
CA THR A 69 18.23 2.01 0.24
C THR A 69 19.59 2.71 0.09
N TRP A 70 19.66 3.75 -0.72
CA TRP A 70 20.89 4.54 -0.90
C TRP A 70 21.04 5.66 0.12
N LEU A 71 19.92 6.31 0.49
CA LEU A 71 19.94 7.45 1.43
C LEU A 71 20.10 7.02 2.89
N ILE A 72 19.64 5.84 3.26
CA ILE A 72 19.73 5.33 4.63
C ILE A 72 20.94 4.41 4.74
N PRO A 73 22.02 4.81 5.47
CA PRO A 73 23.28 4.06 5.46
C PRO A 73 23.35 2.92 6.50
N PHE A 74 22.26 2.65 7.23
CA PHE A 74 22.21 1.65 8.30
C PHE A 74 20.98 0.75 8.18
N GLY A 75 20.96 -0.36 8.93
CA GLY A 75 19.92 -1.39 8.88
C GLY A 75 20.05 -2.31 7.66
N THR A 76 19.24 -3.37 7.62
CA THR A 76 19.16 -4.29 6.47
C THR A 76 18.58 -3.57 5.26
N VAL A 77 18.84 -4.06 4.04
CA VAL A 77 18.23 -3.50 2.83
C VAL A 77 16.72 -3.61 2.91
N ALA A 78 16.20 -4.73 3.40
CA ALA A 78 14.77 -4.95 3.60
C ALA A 78 14.13 -3.88 4.50
N TRP A 79 14.77 -3.57 5.64
CA TRP A 79 14.30 -2.51 6.54
C TRP A 79 14.35 -1.12 5.88
N ARG A 80 15.40 -0.82 5.10
CA ARG A 80 15.51 0.47 4.37
C ARG A 80 14.37 0.65 3.37
N VAL A 81 13.95 -0.41 2.69
CA VAL A 81 12.77 -0.39 1.80
C VAL A 81 11.51 -0.08 2.60
N THR A 82 11.32 -0.73 3.76
CA THR A 82 10.19 -0.49 4.65
C THR A 82 10.13 0.97 5.13
N MET A 83 11.28 1.67 5.26
CA MET A 83 11.30 3.09 5.62
C MET A 83 10.61 4.00 4.61
N LEU A 84 10.47 3.62 3.34
CA LEU A 84 9.62 4.35 2.40
C LEU A 84 8.15 4.36 2.88
N SER A 85 7.63 3.19 3.30
CA SER A 85 6.27 3.07 3.84
C SER A 85 6.08 3.93 5.10
N VAL A 86 7.08 3.92 6.01
CA VAL A 86 7.09 4.76 7.21
C VAL A 86 6.96 6.25 6.85
N ILE A 87 7.81 6.74 5.95
CA ILE A 87 7.85 8.15 5.54
C ILE A 87 6.52 8.54 4.88
N CYS A 88 6.02 7.70 3.98
CA CYS A 88 4.76 7.96 3.27
C CYS A 88 3.56 7.98 4.20
N ALA A 89 3.43 7.01 5.12
CA ALA A 89 2.33 6.96 6.07
C ALA A 89 2.36 8.14 7.05
N ALA A 90 3.53 8.47 7.61
CA ALA A 90 3.68 9.64 8.48
C ALA A 90 3.35 10.95 7.73
N GLY A 91 3.78 11.05 6.46
CA GLY A 91 3.43 12.15 5.57
C GLY A 91 1.92 12.26 5.34
N ALA A 92 1.25 11.13 5.11
CA ALA A 92 -0.21 11.09 4.94
C ALA A 92 -0.96 11.57 6.19
N VAL A 93 -0.53 11.16 7.39
CA VAL A 93 -1.11 11.61 8.67
C VAL A 93 -0.92 13.12 8.85
N ALA A 94 0.28 13.63 8.61
CA ALA A 94 0.57 15.05 8.70
C ALA A 94 -0.26 15.89 7.71
N LEU A 95 -0.36 15.42 6.46
CA LEU A 95 -1.15 16.07 5.41
C LEU A 95 -2.65 15.99 5.68
N CYS A 96 -3.14 14.92 6.32
CA CYS A 96 -4.53 14.79 6.74
C CYS A 96 -4.96 15.97 7.62
N ALA A 97 -4.16 16.36 8.62
CA ALA A 97 -4.43 17.53 9.45
C ALA A 97 -4.52 18.81 8.62
N VAL A 98 -3.65 18.98 7.62
CA VAL A 98 -3.67 20.16 6.74
C VAL A 98 -4.91 20.16 5.86
N VAL A 99 -5.26 19.03 5.25
CA VAL A 99 -6.43 18.88 4.38
C VAL A 99 -7.72 19.16 5.15
N LEU A 100 -7.90 18.54 6.32
CA LEU A 100 -9.09 18.74 7.16
C LEU A 100 -9.25 20.21 7.59
N HIS A 101 -8.13 20.87 7.94
CA HIS A 101 -8.16 22.30 8.23
C HIS A 101 -8.49 23.17 7.01
N GLN A 102 -8.01 22.80 5.81
CA GLN A 102 -8.38 23.51 4.56
C GLN A 102 -9.84 23.29 4.16
N LEU A 103 -10.43 22.16 4.55
CA LEU A 103 -11.87 21.92 4.41
C LEU A 103 -12.72 22.74 5.38
N GLY A 104 -12.10 23.60 6.19
CA GLY A 104 -12.75 24.56 7.09
C GLY A 104 -12.98 24.06 8.50
N LEU A 105 -12.41 22.90 8.89
CA LEU A 105 -12.53 22.38 10.24
C LEU A 105 -11.58 23.09 11.21
N SER A 106 -11.98 23.20 12.48
CA SER A 106 -11.14 23.75 13.54
C SER A 106 -9.87 22.94 13.75
N ARG A 107 -8.81 23.58 14.25
CA ARG A 107 -7.52 22.88 14.51
C ARG A 107 -7.65 21.67 15.41
N PRO A 108 -8.42 21.70 16.54
CA PRO A 108 -8.60 20.50 17.36
C PRO A 108 -9.30 19.35 16.63
N ALA A 109 -10.32 19.65 15.81
CA ALA A 109 -11.02 18.63 15.01
C ALA A 109 -10.12 18.03 13.93
N ALA A 110 -9.32 18.86 13.25
CA ALA A 110 -8.34 18.40 12.24
C ALA A 110 -7.24 17.57 12.88
N LEU A 111 -6.75 17.95 14.08
CA LEU A 111 -5.77 17.16 14.83
C LEU A 111 -6.35 15.81 15.23
N LEU A 112 -7.56 15.78 15.79
CA LEU A 112 -8.22 14.51 16.15
C LEU A 112 -8.33 13.58 14.94
N GLY A 113 -8.79 14.09 13.78
CA GLY A 113 -8.90 13.30 12.56
C GLY A 113 -7.55 12.72 12.10
N ALA A 114 -6.49 13.50 12.15
CA ALA A 114 -5.14 13.03 11.80
C ALA A 114 -4.64 11.95 12.77
N LEU A 115 -4.88 12.12 14.08
CA LEU A 115 -4.53 11.11 15.10
C LEU A 115 -5.34 9.84 14.91
N VAL A 116 -6.66 9.96 14.65
CA VAL A 116 -7.52 8.80 14.33
C VAL A 116 -6.96 8.05 13.14
N LEU A 117 -6.63 8.74 12.04
CA LEU A 117 -6.04 8.10 10.87
C LEU A 117 -4.75 7.37 11.21
N GLY A 118 -3.84 8.03 11.93
CA GLY A 118 -2.50 7.50 12.22
C GLY A 118 -2.49 6.29 13.14
N VAL A 119 -3.48 6.14 14.03
CA VAL A 119 -3.56 4.97 14.92
C VAL A 119 -4.48 3.87 14.40
N THR A 120 -5.13 4.03 13.24
CA THR A 120 -5.88 2.93 12.64
C THR A 120 -4.95 1.75 12.31
N PRO A 121 -5.34 0.51 12.65
CA PRO A 121 -4.53 -0.67 12.36
C PRO A 121 -4.16 -0.82 10.89
N GLY A 122 -5.06 -0.44 9.97
CA GLY A 122 -4.79 -0.48 8.53
C GLY A 122 -3.64 0.43 8.09
N VAL A 123 -3.64 1.69 8.55
CA VAL A 123 -2.56 2.64 8.25
C VAL A 123 -1.26 2.23 8.94
N TRP A 124 -1.33 1.80 10.21
CA TRP A 124 -0.14 1.35 10.93
C TRP A 124 0.48 0.11 10.28
N ASN A 125 -0.34 -0.88 9.89
CA ASN A 125 0.15 -2.06 9.16
C ASN A 125 0.83 -1.65 7.84
N ALA A 126 0.18 -0.81 7.02
CA ALA A 126 0.75 -0.32 5.77
C ALA A 126 2.05 0.48 5.97
N ALA A 127 2.22 1.13 7.14
CA ALA A 127 3.43 1.88 7.48
C ALA A 127 4.61 1.00 7.88
N THR A 128 4.35 -0.21 8.41
CA THR A 128 5.37 -1.05 9.07
C THR A 128 5.84 -2.23 8.22
N ILE A 129 5.35 -2.34 6.99
CA ILE A 129 5.73 -3.33 5.98
C ILE A 129 6.11 -2.66 4.66
N ALA A 130 6.85 -3.38 3.81
CA ALA A 130 7.26 -2.87 2.49
C ALA A 130 6.11 -3.07 1.49
N GLU A 131 5.16 -2.10 1.47
CA GLU A 131 3.95 -2.19 0.66
C GLU A 131 3.57 -0.86 0.00
N VAL A 132 2.93 -0.95 -1.15
CA VAL A 132 2.54 0.18 -2.00
C VAL A 132 1.47 1.09 -1.39
N TYR A 133 0.74 0.59 -0.38
CA TYR A 133 -0.45 1.26 0.17
C TYR A 133 -0.13 2.52 0.98
N ALA A 134 1.02 2.57 1.65
CA ALA A 134 1.46 3.79 2.34
C ALA A 134 1.70 4.94 1.36
N LEU A 135 2.32 4.65 0.20
CA LEU A 135 2.52 5.62 -0.88
C LEU A 135 1.19 6.03 -1.52
N LEU A 136 0.27 5.08 -1.75
CA LEU A 136 -1.10 5.38 -2.19
C LEU A 136 -1.79 6.38 -1.28
N LEU A 137 -1.72 6.17 0.04
CA LEU A 137 -2.33 7.05 1.04
C LEU A 137 -1.68 8.45 1.02
N CYS A 138 -0.34 8.51 0.92
CA CYS A 138 0.39 9.77 0.83
C CYS A 138 0.02 10.56 -0.43
N LEU A 139 0.01 9.91 -1.60
CA LEU A 139 -0.41 10.51 -2.86
C LEU A 139 -1.86 10.99 -2.80
N SER A 140 -2.75 10.23 -2.15
CA SER A 140 -4.16 10.62 -1.95
C SER A 140 -4.27 11.91 -1.13
N MET A 141 -3.49 12.05 -0.05
CA MET A 141 -3.48 13.27 0.77
C MET A 141 -2.81 14.45 0.05
N CYS A 142 -1.73 14.22 -0.70
CA CYS A 142 -1.12 15.24 -1.56
C CYS A 142 -2.11 15.73 -2.62
N PHE A 143 -2.84 14.82 -3.27
CA PHE A 143 -3.84 15.14 -4.28
C PHE A 143 -5.02 15.92 -3.67
N ALA A 144 -5.56 15.47 -2.54
CA ALA A 144 -6.62 16.19 -1.82
C ALA A 144 -6.18 17.63 -1.46
N LEU A 145 -4.94 17.81 -0.99
CA LEU A 145 -4.38 19.11 -0.70
C LEU A 145 -4.24 19.98 -1.97
N ALA A 146 -3.77 19.41 -3.08
CA ALA A 146 -3.67 20.12 -4.36
C ALA A 146 -5.04 20.55 -4.87
N VAL A 147 -6.05 19.68 -4.81
CA VAL A 147 -7.44 19.94 -5.17
C VAL A 147 -8.05 21.05 -4.28
N CYS A 148 -7.85 21.00 -2.95
CA CYS A 148 -8.31 22.04 -2.03
C CYS A 148 -7.67 23.40 -2.35
N ARG A 149 -6.36 23.42 -2.66
CA ARG A 149 -5.66 24.65 -3.06
C ARG A 149 -6.16 25.20 -4.38
N PHE A 150 -6.40 24.33 -5.36
CA PHE A 150 -6.98 24.73 -6.64
C PHE A 150 -8.40 25.28 -6.48
N ALA A 151 -9.22 24.63 -5.66
CA ALA A 151 -10.58 25.11 -5.39
C ALA A 151 -10.62 26.49 -4.67
N ALA A 152 -9.65 26.76 -3.78
CA ALA A 152 -9.52 28.04 -3.10
C ALA A 152 -8.88 29.12 -3.98
N HIS A 153 -7.90 28.77 -4.79
CA HIS A 153 -7.12 29.66 -5.66
C HIS A 153 -6.87 28.97 -6.99
N PRO A 154 -7.80 29.07 -7.96
CA PRO A 154 -7.72 28.39 -9.24
C PRO A 154 -6.68 29.08 -10.14
N THR A 155 -5.43 28.72 -9.96
CA THR A 155 -4.28 29.21 -10.74
C THR A 155 -3.66 28.07 -11.57
N GLN A 156 -2.92 28.42 -12.64
CA GLN A 156 -2.19 27.46 -13.45
C GLN A 156 -1.25 26.59 -12.61
N ARG A 157 -0.54 27.19 -11.64
CA ARG A 157 0.37 26.48 -10.73
C ARG A 157 -0.37 25.40 -9.93
N ASN A 158 -1.54 25.72 -9.38
CA ASN A 158 -2.32 24.75 -8.59
C ASN A 158 -2.93 23.68 -9.49
N ALA A 159 -3.36 24.02 -10.71
CA ALA A 159 -3.82 23.05 -11.70
C ALA A 159 -2.70 22.07 -12.11
N ASN A 160 -1.49 22.59 -12.35
CA ASN A 160 -0.31 21.76 -12.65
C ASN A 160 -0.03 20.77 -11.51
N ALA A 161 -0.13 21.19 -10.24
CA ALA A 161 0.03 20.31 -9.09
C ALA A 161 -1.05 19.22 -9.04
N VAL A 162 -2.31 19.54 -9.33
CA VAL A 162 -3.41 18.58 -9.40
C VAL A 162 -3.13 17.55 -10.50
N VAL A 163 -2.73 17.99 -11.70
CA VAL A 163 -2.44 17.08 -12.81
C VAL A 163 -1.25 16.18 -12.52
N LEU A 164 -0.12 16.75 -12.04
CA LEU A 164 1.07 15.95 -11.73
C LEU A 164 0.79 14.86 -10.70
N ILE A 165 0.21 15.23 -9.56
CA ILE A 165 -0.06 14.28 -8.47
C ILE A 165 -1.17 13.31 -8.89
N GLY A 166 -2.17 13.78 -9.64
CA GLY A 166 -3.22 12.95 -10.22
C GLY A 166 -2.67 11.86 -11.14
N VAL A 167 -1.78 12.21 -12.07
CA VAL A 167 -1.13 11.26 -12.96
C VAL A 167 -0.28 10.26 -12.18
N LEU A 168 0.58 10.73 -11.27
CA LEU A 168 1.40 9.85 -10.42
C LEU A 168 0.52 8.89 -9.61
N GLY A 169 -0.58 9.36 -9.04
CA GLY A 169 -1.50 8.53 -8.26
C GLY A 169 -2.24 7.50 -9.12
N CYS A 170 -2.77 7.91 -10.28
CA CYS A 170 -3.48 7.02 -11.20
C CYS A 170 -2.57 5.92 -11.75
N LEU A 171 -1.31 6.23 -12.01
CA LEU A 171 -0.34 5.28 -12.51
C LEU A 171 0.25 4.42 -11.38
N HIS A 172 0.17 4.90 -10.13
CA HIS A 172 0.67 4.13 -8.99
C HIS A 172 -0.27 2.98 -8.61
N HIS A 173 -1.60 3.23 -8.52
CA HIS A 173 -2.50 2.18 -8.00
C HIS A 173 -3.94 2.33 -8.52
N GLY A 174 -4.58 1.21 -8.88
CA GLY A 174 -5.96 1.18 -9.37
C GLY A 174 -7.00 1.78 -8.39
N LEU A 175 -6.80 1.65 -7.08
CA LEU A 175 -7.66 2.28 -6.08
C LEU A 175 -7.62 3.81 -6.13
N PHE A 176 -6.51 4.41 -6.56
CA PHE A 176 -6.46 5.85 -6.78
C PHE A 176 -7.36 6.26 -7.96
N VAL A 177 -7.29 5.48 -9.05
CA VAL A 177 -8.14 5.69 -10.25
C VAL A 177 -9.61 5.56 -9.91
N LEU A 178 -9.97 4.53 -9.15
CA LEU A 178 -11.37 4.22 -8.86
C LEU A 178 -11.99 5.13 -7.78
N CYS A 179 -11.22 5.48 -6.74
CA CYS A 179 -11.77 6.13 -5.56
C CYS A 179 -11.37 7.61 -5.46
N ILE A 180 -10.11 7.94 -5.70
CA ILE A 180 -9.54 9.25 -5.36
C ILE A 180 -9.66 10.24 -6.52
N ALA A 181 -9.24 9.84 -7.73
CA ALA A 181 -9.23 10.71 -8.89
C ALA A 181 -10.62 11.24 -9.27
N PRO A 182 -11.71 10.42 -9.26
CA PRO A 182 -13.05 10.91 -9.57
C PRO A 182 -13.55 11.98 -8.58
N ALA A 183 -13.26 11.81 -7.29
CA ALA A 183 -13.63 12.78 -6.26
C ALA A 183 -12.92 14.13 -6.48
N GLY A 184 -11.63 14.11 -6.81
CA GLY A 184 -10.89 15.32 -7.16
C GLY A 184 -11.39 15.95 -8.46
N ALA A 185 -11.68 15.14 -9.47
CA ALA A 185 -12.23 15.63 -10.74
C ALA A 185 -13.55 16.37 -10.56
N LEU A 186 -14.46 15.89 -9.70
CA LEU A 186 -15.70 16.58 -9.37
C LEU A 186 -15.44 17.98 -8.81
N VAL A 187 -14.52 18.13 -7.88
CA VAL A 187 -14.18 19.43 -7.26
C VAL A 187 -13.52 20.35 -8.29
N VAL A 188 -12.60 19.84 -9.11
CA VAL A 188 -11.94 20.59 -10.19
C VAL A 188 -12.97 21.09 -11.20
N MET A 189 -13.85 20.21 -11.68
CA MET A 189 -14.90 20.57 -12.63
C MET A 189 -15.87 21.62 -12.06
N ALA A 190 -16.27 21.47 -10.80
CA ALA A 190 -17.12 22.47 -10.13
C ALA A 190 -16.42 23.83 -10.01
N THR A 191 -15.11 23.83 -9.75
CA THR A 191 -14.30 25.05 -9.68
C THR A 191 -14.19 25.72 -11.04
N LEU A 192 -13.86 24.97 -12.10
CA LEU A 192 -13.75 25.50 -13.46
C LEU A 192 -15.08 26.04 -14.00
N ARG A 193 -16.21 25.38 -13.68
CA ARG A 193 -17.55 25.90 -14.04
C ARG A 193 -17.88 27.25 -13.38
N ARG A 194 -17.35 27.49 -12.16
CA ARG A 194 -17.58 28.76 -11.44
C ARG A 194 -16.69 29.88 -11.93
N HIS A 195 -15.45 29.58 -12.32
CA HIS A 195 -14.43 30.59 -12.64
C HIS A 195 -14.13 30.73 -14.14
N GLY A 196 -14.71 29.86 -14.99
CA GLY A 196 -14.40 29.77 -16.42
C GLY A 196 -13.15 28.95 -16.73
N TRP A 197 -13.01 28.58 -18.01
CA TRP A 197 -11.86 27.81 -18.53
C TRP A 197 -10.78 28.79 -19.01
N TYR A 198 -9.75 29.01 -18.23
CA TYR A 198 -8.66 29.96 -18.55
C TYR A 198 -7.27 29.30 -18.40
N LEU A 199 -7.22 27.99 -18.15
CA LEU A 199 -5.96 27.27 -17.98
C LEU A 199 -5.30 26.99 -19.32
N SER A 200 -3.97 27.18 -19.39
CA SER A 200 -3.17 26.79 -20.52
C SER A 200 -2.97 25.28 -20.55
N LEU A 201 -3.23 24.64 -21.68
CA LEU A 201 -3.09 23.19 -21.84
C LEU A 201 -1.61 22.75 -21.90
N LEU A 202 -0.73 23.57 -22.46
CA LEU A 202 0.68 23.19 -22.66
C LEU A 202 1.41 22.87 -21.32
N PRO A 203 1.35 23.70 -20.27
CA PRO A 203 1.91 23.32 -18.96
C PRO A 203 1.24 22.10 -18.35
N LEU A 204 -0.06 21.89 -18.56
CA LEU A 204 -0.75 20.70 -18.04
C LEU A 204 -0.26 19.42 -18.72
N ILE A 205 -0.09 19.46 -20.05
CA ILE A 205 0.49 18.34 -20.80
C ILE A 205 1.93 18.09 -20.35
N GLY A 206 2.73 19.14 -20.19
CA GLY A 206 4.13 19.02 -19.74
C GLY A 206 4.24 18.31 -18.39
N VAL A 207 3.44 18.70 -17.39
CA VAL A 207 3.47 18.03 -16.07
C VAL A 207 2.84 16.63 -16.10
N ALA A 208 1.88 16.37 -16.98
CA ALA A 208 1.34 15.02 -17.18
C ALA A 208 2.45 14.08 -17.75
N VAL A 209 3.20 14.54 -18.74
CA VAL A 209 4.35 13.79 -19.29
C VAL A 209 5.42 13.54 -18.21
N LEU A 210 5.72 14.53 -17.34
CA LEU A 210 6.60 14.31 -16.19
C LEU A 210 6.08 13.22 -15.25
N GLY A 211 4.78 13.16 -15.03
CA GLY A 211 4.14 12.12 -14.21
C GLY A 211 4.27 10.70 -14.81
N LEU A 212 4.46 10.57 -16.12
CA LEU A 212 4.68 9.29 -16.80
C LEU A 212 6.12 8.75 -16.65
N LEU A 213 7.09 9.59 -16.29
CA LEU A 213 8.52 9.21 -16.28
C LEU A 213 8.84 7.94 -15.49
N PRO A 214 8.24 7.68 -14.30
CA PRO A 214 8.51 6.43 -13.60
C PRO A 214 8.20 5.18 -14.44
N HIS A 215 7.20 5.23 -15.34
CA HIS A 215 6.80 4.10 -16.19
C HIS A 215 7.77 3.80 -17.33
N VAL A 216 8.75 4.67 -17.56
CA VAL A 216 9.87 4.38 -18.47
C VAL A 216 10.81 3.32 -17.85
N TYR A 217 10.82 3.17 -16.53
CA TYR A 217 11.70 2.22 -15.84
C TYR A 217 11.51 0.76 -16.28
N PRO A 218 10.32 0.15 -16.24
CA PRO A 218 10.13 -1.22 -16.72
C PRO A 218 10.45 -1.37 -18.21
N LEU A 219 10.21 -0.34 -19.03
CA LEU A 219 10.57 -0.36 -20.45
C LEU A 219 12.09 -0.40 -20.65
N ILE A 220 12.84 0.37 -19.85
CA ILE A 220 14.33 0.34 -19.87
C ILE A 220 14.82 -1.04 -19.42
N GLN A 221 14.24 -1.63 -18.38
CA GLN A 221 14.62 -2.95 -17.90
C GLN A 221 14.39 -4.03 -18.97
N PHE A 222 13.24 -3.99 -19.64
CA PHE A 222 12.98 -4.93 -20.73
C PHE A 222 13.89 -4.69 -21.96
N ALA A 223 14.13 -3.43 -22.33
CA ALA A 223 15.06 -3.11 -23.43
C ALA A 223 16.49 -3.57 -23.15
N ARG A 224 16.90 -3.56 -21.87
CA ARG A 224 18.26 -3.91 -21.45
C ARG A 224 18.48 -5.43 -21.32
N PHE A 225 17.50 -6.16 -20.80
CA PHE A 225 17.67 -7.55 -20.37
C PHE A 225 16.78 -8.54 -21.12
N GLY A 226 15.67 -8.08 -21.74
CA GLY A 226 14.74 -8.93 -22.48
C GLY A 226 15.17 -9.20 -23.92
N PRO A 227 14.38 -9.95 -24.71
CA PRO A 227 13.20 -10.69 -24.25
C PRO A 227 13.56 -11.86 -23.32
N PHE A 228 12.67 -12.20 -22.40
CA PHE A 228 12.83 -13.32 -21.48
C PHE A 228 12.13 -14.58 -21.99
N ASN A 229 12.24 -15.68 -21.27
CA ASN A 229 11.68 -16.96 -21.68
C ASN A 229 10.24 -17.23 -21.22
N GLY A 230 9.69 -16.35 -20.37
CA GLY A 230 8.38 -16.54 -19.73
C GLY A 230 8.43 -17.46 -18.51
N GLU A 231 9.62 -17.80 -18.02
CA GLU A 231 9.85 -18.67 -16.87
C GLU A 231 10.82 -18.00 -15.89
N ASP A 232 10.85 -18.49 -14.64
CA ASP A 232 11.84 -18.12 -13.61
C ASP A 232 11.92 -16.62 -13.27
N TYR A 233 10.85 -15.84 -13.53
CA TYR A 233 10.86 -14.38 -13.25
C TYR A 233 12.09 -13.66 -13.83
N ALA A 234 12.58 -14.10 -15.00
CA ALA A 234 13.78 -13.60 -15.67
C ALA A 234 15.09 -13.82 -14.89
N LEU A 235 15.07 -14.65 -13.84
CA LEU A 235 16.25 -15.01 -13.08
C LEU A 235 17.18 -15.94 -13.88
N PRO A 236 18.49 -15.92 -13.68
CA PRO A 236 19.26 -15.08 -12.76
C PRO A 236 19.68 -13.71 -13.33
N THR A 237 19.28 -13.37 -14.56
CA THR A 237 19.72 -12.14 -15.24
C THR A 237 19.28 -10.89 -14.50
N THR A 238 17.99 -10.86 -14.09
CA THR A 238 17.35 -9.83 -13.29
C THR A 238 16.12 -10.45 -12.64
N TYR A 239 15.37 -9.69 -11.87
CA TYR A 239 14.01 -10.06 -11.51
C TYR A 239 13.03 -9.22 -12.33
N PHE A 240 12.25 -9.88 -13.19
CA PHE A 240 11.16 -9.26 -13.94
C PHE A 240 9.95 -10.18 -13.84
N TRP A 241 8.93 -9.76 -13.08
CA TRP A 241 7.75 -10.57 -12.84
C TRP A 241 7.11 -11.04 -14.16
N GLY A 242 6.76 -12.32 -14.24
CA GLY A 242 6.17 -12.94 -15.43
C GLY A 242 7.15 -13.12 -16.60
N ALA A 243 8.42 -12.74 -16.44
CA ALA A 243 9.49 -12.90 -17.44
C ALA A 243 9.01 -12.63 -18.88
N PRO A 244 8.57 -11.41 -19.24
CA PRO A 244 7.88 -11.09 -20.48
C PRO A 244 8.73 -11.44 -21.71
N ARG A 245 8.10 -11.99 -22.76
CA ARG A 245 8.74 -12.37 -24.02
C ARG A 245 8.69 -11.25 -25.07
N THR A 246 7.68 -10.40 -24.98
CA THR A 246 7.41 -9.35 -25.98
C THR A 246 7.10 -8.02 -25.30
N TRP A 247 7.20 -6.93 -26.05
CA TRP A 247 6.73 -5.62 -25.62
C TRP A 247 5.23 -5.62 -25.26
N SER A 248 4.43 -6.43 -25.94
CA SER A 248 3.00 -6.58 -25.63
C SER A 248 2.80 -7.10 -24.22
N ASP A 249 3.61 -8.07 -23.80
CA ASP A 249 3.55 -8.63 -22.43
C ASP A 249 3.91 -7.55 -21.40
N VAL A 250 4.93 -6.73 -21.67
CA VAL A 250 5.32 -5.60 -20.78
C VAL A 250 4.18 -4.59 -20.66
N PHE A 251 3.52 -4.22 -21.76
CA PHE A 251 2.38 -3.30 -21.71
C PHE A 251 1.16 -3.91 -21.02
N ASP A 252 0.95 -5.22 -21.14
CA ASP A 252 -0.11 -5.93 -20.43
C ASP A 252 0.16 -5.93 -18.90
N LEU A 253 1.41 -6.15 -18.49
CA LEU A 253 1.82 -6.05 -17.08
C LEU A 253 1.61 -4.63 -16.52
N LEU A 254 2.06 -3.61 -17.25
CA LEU A 254 1.85 -2.20 -16.88
C LEU A 254 0.36 -1.84 -16.74
N GLY A 255 -0.47 -2.40 -17.63
CA GLY A 255 -1.93 -2.21 -17.60
C GLY A 255 -2.68 -3.06 -16.58
N GLY A 256 -1.98 -3.91 -15.81
CA GLY A 256 -2.60 -4.82 -14.84
C GLY A 256 -3.46 -5.90 -15.50
N GLY A 257 -3.15 -6.29 -16.75
CA GLY A 257 -4.00 -7.18 -17.54
C GLY A 257 -4.25 -8.55 -16.91
N VAL A 258 -3.25 -9.11 -16.22
CA VAL A 258 -3.37 -10.38 -15.49
C VAL A 258 -4.41 -10.26 -14.37
N VAL A 259 -4.29 -9.22 -13.54
CA VAL A 259 -5.22 -8.95 -12.43
C VAL A 259 -6.63 -8.69 -12.97
N ARG A 260 -6.74 -7.85 -14.01
CA ARG A 260 -8.03 -7.48 -14.62
C ARG A 260 -8.79 -8.68 -15.18
N ARG A 261 -8.10 -9.66 -15.78
CA ARG A 261 -8.74 -10.84 -16.38
C ARG A 261 -9.20 -11.87 -15.35
N GLY A 262 -8.53 -11.97 -14.20
CA GLY A 262 -8.75 -13.06 -13.23
C GLY A 262 -9.60 -12.72 -12.02
N ILE A 263 -9.71 -11.47 -11.62
CA ILE A 263 -10.10 -11.11 -10.25
C ILE A 263 -11.48 -10.43 -10.17
N PHE A 264 -11.93 -9.68 -11.20
CA PHE A 264 -13.22 -8.98 -11.13
C PHE A 264 -14.39 -9.94 -11.45
N GLN A 265 -14.96 -10.52 -10.40
CA GLN A 265 -16.19 -11.31 -10.49
C GLN A 265 -17.29 -10.63 -9.67
N VAL A 266 -18.52 -10.65 -10.20
CA VAL A 266 -19.68 -10.18 -9.44
C VAL A 266 -19.99 -11.24 -8.37
N PRO A 267 -19.89 -10.89 -7.06
CA PRO A 267 -20.17 -11.86 -6.00
C PRO A 267 -21.65 -12.26 -6.00
N ASP A 268 -21.94 -13.49 -5.65
CA ASP A 268 -23.30 -13.90 -5.33
C ASP A 268 -23.82 -13.21 -4.05
N MET A 269 -25.12 -13.29 -3.80
CA MET A 269 -25.74 -12.59 -2.67
C MET A 269 -25.18 -13.05 -1.32
N ALA A 270 -24.89 -14.33 -1.14
CA ALA A 270 -24.37 -14.87 0.11
C ALA A 270 -22.95 -14.35 0.38
N THR A 271 -22.11 -14.35 -0.64
CA THR A 271 -20.74 -13.77 -0.59
C THR A 271 -20.80 -12.28 -0.34
N ALA A 272 -21.67 -11.53 -1.02
CA ALA A 272 -21.82 -10.09 -0.81
C ALA A 272 -22.24 -9.75 0.64
N VAL A 273 -23.17 -10.50 1.22
CA VAL A 273 -23.61 -10.34 2.63
C VAL A 273 -22.47 -10.68 3.59
N SER A 274 -21.75 -11.78 3.35
CA SER A 274 -20.58 -12.18 4.16
C SER A 274 -19.50 -11.11 4.15
N MET A 275 -19.11 -10.61 2.97
CA MET A 275 -18.12 -9.57 2.81
C MET A 275 -18.56 -8.22 3.39
N SER A 276 -19.84 -7.85 3.27
CA SER A 276 -20.39 -6.66 3.91
C SER A 276 -20.28 -6.75 5.43
N SER A 277 -20.57 -7.91 6.02
CA SER A 277 -20.40 -8.18 7.44
C SER A 277 -18.91 -8.10 7.86
N ALA A 278 -18.02 -8.67 7.05
CA ALA A 278 -16.57 -8.60 7.29
C ALA A 278 -16.07 -7.15 7.23
N LEU A 279 -16.52 -6.36 6.24
CA LEU A 279 -16.20 -4.95 6.12
C LEU A 279 -16.70 -4.13 7.32
N ALA A 280 -17.93 -4.38 7.79
CA ALA A 280 -18.46 -3.71 8.98
C ALA A 280 -17.63 -4.04 10.23
N ARG A 281 -17.25 -5.31 10.43
CA ARG A 281 -16.32 -5.70 11.51
C ARG A 281 -14.95 -5.03 11.35
N ARG A 282 -14.45 -4.95 10.11
CA ARG A 282 -13.18 -4.26 9.83
C ARG A 282 -13.25 -2.78 10.21
N MET A 283 -14.31 -2.07 9.84
CA MET A 283 -14.49 -0.65 10.23
C MET A 283 -14.57 -0.50 11.76
N GLY A 284 -15.23 -1.44 12.46
CA GLY A 284 -15.22 -1.49 13.93
C GLY A 284 -13.82 -1.71 14.51
N TYR A 285 -13.02 -2.54 13.88
CA TYR A 285 -11.65 -2.81 14.28
C TYR A 285 -10.74 -1.58 14.05
N GLU A 286 -10.93 -0.84 12.94
CA GLU A 286 -10.17 0.37 12.63
C GLU A 286 -10.44 1.51 13.62
N PHE A 287 -11.71 1.81 13.88
CA PHE A 287 -12.12 3.05 14.55
C PHE A 287 -12.60 2.86 16.01
N GLY A 288 -12.88 1.64 16.42
CA GLY A 288 -13.50 1.38 17.72
C GLY A 288 -14.88 2.00 17.88
N PRO A 289 -15.55 1.77 19.02
CA PRO A 289 -16.91 2.25 19.20
C PRO A 289 -17.04 3.77 19.17
N VAL A 290 -16.06 4.50 19.71
CA VAL A 290 -16.07 5.97 19.72
C VAL A 290 -15.90 6.54 18.31
N GLY A 291 -14.91 6.06 17.57
CA GLY A 291 -14.69 6.53 16.18
C GLY A 291 -15.83 6.13 15.24
N LEU A 292 -16.47 4.95 15.46
CA LEU A 292 -17.67 4.58 14.73
C LEU A 292 -18.83 5.52 15.03
N GLY A 293 -19.13 5.78 16.31
CA GLY A 293 -20.21 6.66 16.72
C GLY A 293 -20.05 8.07 16.19
N LEU A 294 -18.84 8.66 16.30
CA LEU A 294 -18.55 9.98 15.74
C LEU A 294 -18.67 9.98 14.22
N GLY A 295 -18.19 8.93 13.54
CA GLY A 295 -18.31 8.81 12.10
C GLY A 295 -19.76 8.80 11.64
N VAL A 296 -20.64 8.04 12.29
CA VAL A 296 -22.09 8.01 11.98
C VAL A 296 -22.73 9.38 12.18
N VAL A 297 -22.43 10.06 13.29
CA VAL A 297 -22.93 11.44 13.54
C VAL A 297 -22.43 12.39 12.46
N GLY A 298 -21.15 12.32 12.11
CA GLY A 298 -20.55 13.18 11.08
C GLY A 298 -21.15 12.94 9.70
N VAL A 299 -21.29 11.67 9.28
CA VAL A 299 -21.96 11.29 8.02
C VAL A 299 -23.40 11.83 7.99
N GLY A 300 -24.18 11.60 9.05
CA GLY A 300 -25.58 12.08 9.15
C GLY A 300 -25.67 13.60 9.02
N TYR A 301 -24.78 14.35 9.69
CA TYR A 301 -24.71 15.80 9.56
C TYR A 301 -24.32 16.23 8.14
N MET A 302 -23.28 15.62 7.57
CA MET A 302 -22.82 15.96 6.21
C MET A 302 -23.91 15.71 5.17
N LEU A 303 -24.60 14.58 5.24
CA LEU A 303 -25.71 14.24 4.33
C LEU A 303 -26.86 15.28 4.42
N ARG A 304 -27.18 15.75 5.63
CA ARG A 304 -28.27 16.70 5.84
C ARG A 304 -27.90 18.14 5.54
N MET A 305 -26.71 18.58 5.94
CA MET A 305 -26.32 20.01 5.99
C MET A 305 -25.23 20.38 4.98
N GLN A 306 -24.48 19.40 4.45
CA GLN A 306 -23.33 19.61 3.59
C GLN A 306 -23.35 18.65 2.39
N TRP A 307 -24.48 18.53 1.71
CA TRP A 307 -24.73 17.57 0.64
C TRP A 307 -23.60 17.50 -0.42
N GLN A 308 -23.12 18.68 -0.88
CA GLN A 308 -22.04 18.72 -1.88
C GLN A 308 -20.74 18.05 -1.40
N ARG A 309 -20.42 18.20 -0.10
CA ARG A 309 -19.26 17.53 0.51
C ARG A 309 -19.50 16.03 0.69
N SER A 310 -20.74 15.66 1.02
CA SER A 310 -21.15 14.26 1.13
C SER A 310 -20.98 13.52 -0.19
N VAL A 311 -21.33 14.13 -1.33
CA VAL A 311 -21.12 13.55 -2.65
C VAL A 311 -19.64 13.23 -2.90
N VAL A 312 -18.72 14.13 -2.53
CA VAL A 312 -17.27 13.88 -2.66
C VAL A 312 -16.86 12.66 -1.82
N GLY A 313 -17.34 12.57 -0.57
CA GLY A 313 -17.08 11.42 0.30
C GLY A 313 -17.64 10.12 -0.24
N LEU A 314 -18.87 10.14 -0.79
CA LEU A 314 -19.53 8.97 -1.40
C LEU A 314 -18.81 8.49 -2.66
N VAL A 315 -18.28 9.38 -3.48
CA VAL A 315 -17.50 9.03 -4.68
C VAL A 315 -16.20 8.33 -4.32
N VAL A 316 -15.65 8.58 -3.13
CA VAL A 316 -14.52 7.78 -2.61
C VAL A 316 -15.01 6.44 -2.03
N ALA A 317 -16.05 6.49 -1.20
CA ALA A 317 -16.48 5.34 -0.40
C ALA A 317 -17.14 4.22 -1.23
N LEU A 318 -18.05 4.57 -2.15
CA LEU A 318 -18.82 3.56 -2.89
C LEU A 318 -17.95 2.68 -3.79
N PRO A 319 -17.01 3.20 -4.59
CA PRO A 319 -16.10 2.35 -5.36
C PRO A 319 -15.17 1.52 -4.48
N ALA A 320 -14.72 2.04 -3.32
CA ALA A 320 -13.91 1.27 -2.38
C ALA A 320 -14.68 0.08 -1.80
N VAL A 321 -15.95 0.29 -1.42
CA VAL A 321 -16.83 -0.81 -0.97
C VAL A 321 -17.05 -1.82 -2.10
N ALA A 322 -17.40 -1.36 -3.32
CA ALA A 322 -17.61 -2.23 -4.47
C ALA A 322 -16.35 -3.06 -4.78
N TYR A 323 -15.17 -2.45 -4.72
CA TYR A 323 -13.89 -3.11 -4.92
C TYR A 323 -13.64 -4.22 -3.88
N VAL A 324 -13.88 -3.94 -2.60
CA VAL A 324 -13.74 -4.92 -1.52
C VAL A 324 -14.73 -6.08 -1.69
N LEU A 325 -15.98 -5.80 -2.07
CA LEU A 325 -16.99 -6.84 -2.29
C LEU A 325 -16.64 -7.75 -3.48
N ALA A 326 -16.06 -7.19 -4.55
CA ALA A 326 -15.70 -7.95 -5.75
C ALA A 326 -14.43 -8.78 -5.56
N LEU A 327 -13.41 -8.25 -4.85
CA LEU A 327 -12.10 -8.89 -4.72
C LEU A 327 -11.90 -9.65 -3.42
N GLY A 328 -12.50 -9.19 -2.33
CA GLY A 328 -12.26 -9.72 -0.99
C GLY A 328 -12.46 -11.24 -0.87
N PRO A 329 -13.39 -11.89 -1.58
CA PRO A 329 -13.52 -13.34 -1.55
C PRO A 329 -12.32 -14.09 -2.13
N HIS A 330 -11.52 -13.44 -2.96
CA HIS A 330 -10.44 -14.08 -3.73
C HIS A 330 -9.05 -13.73 -3.23
N ILE A 331 -8.93 -12.74 -2.34
CA ILE A 331 -7.63 -12.22 -1.88
C ILE A 331 -7.61 -12.15 -0.35
N GLY A 332 -6.66 -12.85 0.28
CA GLY A 332 -6.47 -12.85 1.73
C GLY A 332 -6.22 -11.45 2.30
N ASP A 333 -5.50 -10.62 1.58
CA ASP A 333 -5.12 -9.25 1.96
C ASP A 333 -6.18 -8.16 1.65
N TRP A 334 -7.43 -8.56 1.38
CA TRP A 334 -8.52 -7.61 1.13
C TRP A 334 -8.63 -6.47 2.17
N PRO A 335 -8.22 -6.62 3.45
CA PRO A 335 -8.28 -5.51 4.41
C PRO A 335 -7.48 -4.28 3.99
N THR A 336 -6.42 -4.42 3.21
CA THR A 336 -5.60 -3.29 2.71
C THR A 336 -6.37 -2.43 1.71
N PHE A 337 -7.32 -3.03 0.97
CA PHE A 337 -8.17 -2.32 0.02
C PHE A 337 -9.20 -1.39 0.68
N THR A 338 -9.36 -1.46 2.00
CA THR A 338 -10.23 -0.54 2.76
C THR A 338 -9.60 0.82 3.01
N LEU A 339 -8.30 1.01 2.76
CA LEU A 339 -7.59 2.27 3.08
C LEU A 339 -8.25 3.53 2.47
N PRO A 340 -8.71 3.56 1.20
CA PRO A 340 -9.42 4.72 0.68
C PRO A 340 -10.70 5.03 1.46
N LEU A 341 -11.39 4.02 2.01
CA LEU A 341 -12.62 4.18 2.78
C LEU A 341 -12.37 4.86 4.14
N LEU A 342 -11.15 4.73 4.70
CA LEU A 342 -10.80 5.40 5.95
C LEU A 342 -10.83 6.93 5.80
N LEU A 343 -10.53 7.48 4.64
CA LEU A 343 -10.42 8.92 4.41
C LEU A 343 -11.76 9.67 4.59
N PRO A 344 -12.87 9.29 3.92
CA PRO A 344 -14.15 9.93 4.15
C PRO A 344 -14.68 9.67 5.56
N TRP A 345 -14.35 8.53 6.18
CA TRP A 345 -14.75 8.25 7.56
C TRP A 345 -14.04 9.16 8.56
N VAL A 346 -12.71 9.32 8.44
CA VAL A 346 -11.92 10.27 9.24
C VAL A 346 -12.42 11.71 9.05
N TRP A 347 -12.79 12.08 7.84
CA TRP A 347 -13.42 13.39 7.59
C TRP A 347 -14.73 13.53 8.36
N ALA A 348 -15.60 12.51 8.33
CA ALA A 348 -16.86 12.52 9.09
C ALA A 348 -16.63 12.60 10.60
N VAL A 349 -15.69 11.82 11.15
CA VAL A 349 -15.28 11.90 12.58
C VAL A 349 -14.84 13.31 12.93
N SER A 350 -14.04 13.94 12.08
CA SER A 350 -13.56 15.31 12.30
C SER A 350 -14.69 16.34 12.23
N VAL A 351 -15.67 16.17 11.34
CA VAL A 351 -16.86 17.03 11.28
C VAL A 351 -17.69 16.90 12.55
N ALA A 352 -17.90 15.69 13.08
CA ALA A 352 -18.60 15.49 14.34
C ALA A 352 -17.87 16.17 15.51
N ALA A 353 -16.55 16.06 15.57
CA ALA A 353 -15.73 16.74 16.57
C ALA A 353 -15.80 18.26 16.45
N ASP A 354 -15.83 18.79 15.23
CA ASP A 354 -15.93 20.23 14.97
C ASP A 354 -17.26 20.80 15.45
N LEU A 355 -18.35 20.05 15.27
CA LEU A 355 -19.67 20.42 15.79
C LEU A 355 -19.67 20.54 17.32
N LEU A 356 -18.96 19.64 18.01
CA LEU A 356 -18.81 19.72 19.47
C LEU A 356 -18.04 20.97 19.88
N VAL A 357 -16.94 21.29 19.19
CA VAL A 357 -16.13 22.49 19.46
C VAL A 357 -16.92 23.78 19.23
N ALA A 358 -17.74 23.82 18.17
CA ALA A 358 -18.49 25.03 17.77
C ALA A 358 -19.66 25.35 18.72
N ARG A 359 -20.26 24.31 19.33
CA ARG A 359 -21.50 24.49 20.08
C ARG A 359 -21.30 25.01 21.51
N TRP A 360 -20.17 24.66 22.19
CA TRP A 360 -19.89 25.11 23.55
C TRP A 360 -18.38 25.21 23.82
N GLY A 361 -17.95 26.35 24.40
CA GLY A 361 -16.52 26.63 24.63
C GLY A 361 -15.78 25.58 25.49
N TYR A 362 -16.47 24.96 26.48
CA TYR A 362 -15.93 23.89 27.33
C TYR A 362 -15.83 22.53 26.60
N MET A 363 -16.50 22.37 25.47
CA MET A 363 -16.42 21.14 24.66
C MET A 363 -15.03 20.90 24.04
N ARG A 364 -14.13 21.88 24.08
CA ARG A 364 -12.70 21.65 23.77
C ARG A 364 -12.09 20.58 24.67
N LEU A 365 -12.53 20.48 25.94
CA LEU A 365 -12.12 19.43 26.86
C LEU A 365 -12.62 18.05 26.41
N ILE A 366 -13.81 17.97 25.79
CA ILE A 366 -14.32 16.72 25.22
C ILE A 366 -13.43 16.28 24.06
N VAL A 367 -13.03 17.20 23.17
CA VAL A 367 -12.11 16.85 22.08
C VAL A 367 -10.75 16.38 22.61
N VAL A 368 -10.26 16.98 23.70
CA VAL A 368 -9.06 16.47 24.39
C VAL A 368 -9.30 15.05 24.92
N GLY A 369 -10.45 14.79 25.55
CA GLY A 369 -10.85 13.45 25.99
C GLY A 369 -10.90 12.45 24.82
N LEU A 370 -11.46 12.85 23.66
CA LEU A 370 -11.50 12.03 22.45
C LEU A 370 -10.10 11.75 21.89
N ILE A 371 -9.20 12.70 21.95
CA ILE A 371 -7.79 12.50 21.58
C ILE A 371 -7.16 11.45 22.53
N VAL A 372 -7.34 11.58 23.83
CA VAL A 372 -6.83 10.60 24.82
C VAL A 372 -7.39 9.21 24.54
N LEU A 373 -8.71 9.09 24.32
CA LEU A 373 -9.34 7.81 23.97
C LEU A 373 -8.80 7.22 22.66
N THR A 374 -8.51 8.06 21.66
CA THR A 374 -7.90 7.65 20.40
C THR A 374 -6.50 7.10 20.62
N LEU A 375 -5.69 7.76 21.43
CA LEU A 375 -4.34 7.29 21.77
C LEU A 375 -4.37 6.00 22.62
N ILE A 376 -5.32 5.86 23.55
CA ILE A 376 -5.54 4.62 24.28
C ILE A 376 -5.92 3.49 23.31
N TRP A 377 -6.84 3.76 22.37
CA TRP A 377 -7.23 2.77 21.35
C TRP A 377 -6.03 2.31 20.51
N GLY A 378 -5.19 3.25 20.05
CA GLY A 378 -3.93 2.95 19.38
C GLY A 378 -2.99 2.11 20.22
N GLY A 379 -2.84 2.46 21.51
CA GLY A 379 -2.01 1.70 22.46
C GLY A 379 -2.50 0.25 22.66
N LEU A 380 -3.82 0.04 22.70
CA LEU A 380 -4.40 -1.31 22.78
C LEU A 380 -4.12 -2.14 21.50
N ARG A 381 -3.91 -1.49 20.35
CA ARG A 381 -3.59 -2.12 19.07
C ARG A 381 -2.09 -2.27 18.81
N TYR A 382 -1.25 -1.69 19.65
CA TYR A 382 0.21 -1.72 19.49
C TYR A 382 0.75 -3.14 19.22
N ARG A 383 0.37 -4.12 20.03
CA ARG A 383 0.87 -5.51 19.91
C ARG A 383 0.51 -6.18 18.59
N VAL A 384 -0.61 -5.80 17.98
CA VAL A 384 -1.06 -6.36 16.69
C VAL A 384 -0.42 -5.64 15.52
N SER A 385 -0.20 -4.32 15.64
CA SER A 385 0.32 -3.48 14.56
C SER A 385 1.84 -3.42 14.53
N ALA A 386 2.50 -3.63 15.67
CA ALA A 386 3.95 -3.56 15.79
C ALA A 386 4.63 -4.83 15.23
N LYS A 387 5.63 -4.63 14.40
CA LYS A 387 6.37 -5.69 13.67
C LYS A 387 7.86 -5.77 14.05
N GLN A 388 8.33 -4.97 15.02
CA GLN A 388 9.76 -4.87 15.37
C GLN A 388 10.40 -6.19 15.85
N HIS A 389 9.60 -7.20 16.19
CA HIS A 389 10.06 -8.53 16.59
C HIS A 389 9.77 -9.60 15.52
N LEU A 390 9.34 -9.18 14.32
CA LEU A 390 8.97 -10.09 13.26
C LEU A 390 10.23 -10.56 12.52
N THR A 391 10.88 -11.62 13.01
CA THR A 391 12.02 -12.28 12.37
C THR A 391 11.63 -13.61 11.73
N LEU A 392 10.38 -14.02 11.89
CA LEU A 392 9.85 -15.32 11.46
C LEU A 392 10.26 -15.72 10.03
N TYR A 393 10.13 -14.79 9.09
CA TYR A 393 10.43 -15.06 7.68
C TYR A 393 11.93 -15.17 7.41
N ARG A 394 12.72 -14.31 8.06
CA ARG A 394 14.20 -14.38 8.03
C ARG A 394 14.69 -15.72 8.62
N ASP A 395 14.19 -16.08 9.80
CA ASP A 395 14.59 -17.29 10.52
C ASP A 395 14.24 -18.54 9.70
N PHE A 396 13.02 -18.59 9.14
CA PHE A 396 12.58 -19.62 8.22
C PHE A 396 13.52 -19.76 7.02
N ALA A 397 13.71 -18.68 6.25
CA ALA A 397 14.51 -18.75 5.02
C ALA A 397 15.98 -19.11 5.31
N THR A 398 16.53 -18.62 6.42
CA THR A 398 17.88 -18.96 6.86
C THR A 398 17.98 -20.44 7.21
N ALA A 399 17.01 -20.97 7.97
CA ALA A 399 16.98 -22.38 8.35
C ALA A 399 16.85 -23.31 7.12
N VAL A 400 15.99 -22.95 6.15
CA VAL A 400 15.86 -23.67 4.88
C VAL A 400 17.20 -23.69 4.15
N HIS A 401 17.82 -22.53 3.93
CA HIS A 401 19.10 -22.43 3.21
C HIS A 401 20.26 -23.18 3.91
N GLN A 402 20.27 -23.23 5.24
CA GLN A 402 21.28 -23.95 6.01
C GLN A 402 21.08 -25.47 5.95
N THR A 403 19.84 -25.93 5.82
CA THR A 403 19.49 -27.35 5.80
C THR A 403 19.75 -28.01 4.44
N LEU A 404 19.65 -27.24 3.36
CA LEU A 404 19.77 -27.72 2.00
C LEU A 404 21.22 -28.13 1.64
N PRO A 405 21.42 -29.26 0.94
CA PRO A 405 22.72 -29.61 0.39
C PRO A 405 23.17 -28.65 -0.72
N ALA A 406 24.41 -28.75 -1.15
CA ALA A 406 24.92 -27.97 -2.27
C ALA A 406 24.17 -28.29 -3.57
N ASN A 407 23.90 -27.26 -4.38
CA ASN A 407 23.20 -27.35 -5.66
C ASN A 407 21.78 -27.95 -5.57
N ALA A 408 21.13 -27.84 -4.41
CA ALA A 408 19.73 -28.26 -4.23
C ALA A 408 18.78 -27.40 -5.05
N VAL A 409 17.63 -27.98 -5.41
CA VAL A 409 16.50 -27.28 -6.02
C VAL A 409 15.37 -27.23 -5.03
N VAL A 410 14.85 -26.05 -4.76
CA VAL A 410 13.67 -25.81 -3.90
C VAL A 410 12.54 -25.33 -4.74
N ILE A 411 11.40 -26.01 -4.65
CA ILE A 411 10.13 -25.61 -5.25
C ILE A 411 9.24 -25.06 -4.13
N THR A 412 8.59 -23.94 -4.39
CA THR A 412 7.78 -23.29 -3.36
C THR A 412 6.71 -22.40 -3.99
N HIS A 413 5.70 -22.04 -3.22
CA HIS A 413 4.74 -21.04 -3.62
C HIS A 413 5.29 -19.62 -3.47
N TRP A 414 4.64 -18.65 -4.15
CA TRP A 414 5.00 -17.24 -4.18
C TRP A 414 5.36 -16.66 -2.80
N GLU A 415 4.52 -16.89 -1.82
CA GLU A 415 4.63 -16.25 -0.51
C GLU A 415 5.95 -16.60 0.19
N GLN A 416 6.33 -17.88 0.20
CA GLN A 416 7.57 -18.37 0.80
C GLN A 416 8.77 -18.13 -0.13
N GLY A 417 8.54 -18.25 -1.43
CA GLY A 417 9.56 -18.13 -2.47
C GLY A 417 10.22 -16.77 -2.49
N MET A 418 9.45 -15.70 -2.34
CA MET A 418 10.01 -14.35 -2.36
C MET A 418 11.03 -14.10 -1.25
N THR A 419 10.81 -14.65 -0.06
CA THR A 419 11.78 -14.55 1.04
C THR A 419 13.08 -15.30 0.72
N LEU A 420 12.98 -16.51 0.15
CA LEU A 420 14.15 -17.30 -0.25
C LEU A 420 14.93 -16.60 -1.38
N LEU A 421 14.22 -16.05 -2.38
CA LEU A 421 14.83 -15.29 -3.48
C LEU A 421 15.51 -14.02 -2.99
N TYR A 422 14.92 -13.32 -2.01
CA TYR A 422 15.54 -12.14 -1.41
C TYR A 422 16.90 -12.50 -0.77
N LEU A 423 16.97 -13.53 0.07
CA LEU A 423 18.23 -13.96 0.69
C LEU A 423 19.26 -14.33 -0.38
N ARG A 424 18.84 -15.04 -1.42
CA ARG A 424 19.72 -15.47 -2.50
C ARG A 424 20.27 -14.30 -3.31
N TYR A 425 19.41 -13.41 -3.80
CA TYR A 425 19.80 -12.39 -4.79
C TYR A 425 20.15 -11.04 -4.18
N ALA A 426 19.50 -10.63 -3.08
CA ALA A 426 19.81 -9.37 -2.42
C ALA A 426 20.98 -9.49 -1.44
N GLU A 427 21.15 -10.66 -0.82
CA GLU A 427 22.20 -10.88 0.19
C GLU A 427 23.30 -11.85 -0.25
N GLY A 428 23.13 -12.51 -1.39
CA GLY A 428 24.10 -13.47 -1.91
C GLY A 428 24.21 -14.76 -1.10
N LEU A 429 23.17 -15.12 -0.30
CA LEU A 429 23.16 -16.30 0.52
C LEU A 429 22.83 -17.52 -0.35
N ARG A 430 23.69 -18.58 -0.28
CA ARG A 430 23.45 -19.86 -0.98
C ARG A 430 23.10 -19.69 -2.46
N THR A 431 23.95 -18.99 -3.20
CA THR A 431 23.80 -18.78 -4.65
C THR A 431 23.85 -20.09 -5.45
N ASP A 432 24.31 -21.18 -4.84
CA ASP A 432 24.30 -22.52 -5.38
C ASP A 432 22.90 -23.19 -5.36
N VAL A 433 21.99 -22.77 -4.46
CA VAL A 433 20.64 -23.32 -4.34
C VAL A 433 19.72 -22.66 -5.34
N TRP A 434 18.99 -23.45 -6.13
CA TRP A 434 17.99 -22.95 -7.05
C TRP A 434 16.62 -22.87 -6.37
N VAL A 435 15.94 -21.75 -6.50
CA VAL A 435 14.57 -21.55 -5.99
C VAL A 435 13.62 -21.36 -7.16
N ASP A 436 12.72 -22.31 -7.35
CA ASP A 436 11.68 -22.32 -8.38
C ASP A 436 10.33 -21.98 -7.72
N VAL A 437 9.73 -20.86 -8.12
CA VAL A 437 8.47 -20.37 -7.54
C VAL A 437 7.31 -20.78 -8.44
N VAL A 438 6.33 -21.44 -7.83
CA VAL A 438 5.14 -21.95 -8.50
C VAL A 438 3.97 -21.01 -8.28
N GLU A 439 3.26 -20.69 -9.36
CA GLU A 439 2.04 -19.89 -9.27
C GLU A 439 0.90 -20.70 -8.63
N PRO A 440 0.04 -20.06 -7.82
CA PRO A 440 -1.14 -20.70 -7.28
C PRO A 440 -2.05 -21.23 -8.41
N GLY A 441 -2.45 -22.50 -8.32
CA GLY A 441 -3.32 -23.15 -9.31
C GLY A 441 -2.60 -23.75 -10.52
N ASP A 442 -1.26 -23.76 -10.53
CA ASP A 442 -0.49 -24.51 -11.53
C ASP A 442 -0.39 -26.00 -11.15
N ASP A 443 -1.40 -26.79 -11.48
CA ASP A 443 -1.45 -28.23 -11.19
C ASP A 443 -0.36 -29.04 -11.93
N ALA A 444 0.27 -28.47 -12.94
CA ALA A 444 1.30 -29.14 -13.75
C ALA A 444 2.73 -28.88 -13.24
N TRP A 445 2.91 -28.10 -12.19
CA TRP A 445 4.23 -27.68 -11.70
C TRP A 445 5.14 -28.87 -11.38
N LEU A 446 4.60 -29.92 -10.81
CA LEU A 446 5.35 -31.09 -10.41
C LEU A 446 5.91 -31.85 -11.60
N ALA A 447 5.07 -32.13 -12.61
CA ALA A 447 5.53 -32.80 -13.84
C ALA A 447 6.58 -31.95 -14.58
N ARG A 448 6.47 -30.62 -14.53
CA ARG A 448 7.47 -29.70 -15.05
C ARG A 448 8.78 -29.79 -14.25
N ALA A 449 8.70 -29.74 -12.93
CA ALA A 449 9.84 -29.84 -12.06
C ALA A 449 10.57 -31.18 -12.20
N GLN A 450 9.87 -32.31 -12.25
CA GLN A 450 10.45 -33.63 -12.48
C GLN A 450 11.20 -33.71 -13.80
N ARG A 451 10.67 -33.12 -14.87
CA ARG A 451 11.38 -33.09 -16.17
C ARG A 451 12.60 -32.16 -16.14
N ARG A 452 12.46 -30.97 -15.53
CA ARG A 452 13.50 -29.93 -15.50
C ARG A 452 14.66 -30.30 -14.59
N TYR A 453 14.37 -30.96 -13.50
CA TYR A 453 15.33 -31.26 -12.42
C TYR A 453 15.57 -32.77 -12.22
N ALA A 454 15.44 -33.54 -13.28
CA ALA A 454 15.54 -35.02 -13.22
C ALA A 454 16.82 -35.58 -12.58
N THR A 455 17.90 -34.79 -12.57
CA THR A 455 19.20 -35.19 -11.99
C THR A 455 19.47 -34.54 -10.62
N ASN A 456 18.59 -33.70 -10.12
CA ASN A 456 18.77 -32.94 -8.89
C ASN A 456 17.95 -33.55 -7.76
N THR A 457 18.42 -33.40 -6.52
CA THR A 457 17.55 -33.61 -5.36
C THR A 457 16.64 -32.42 -5.22
N VAL A 458 15.33 -32.69 -5.32
CA VAL A 458 14.29 -31.65 -5.29
C VAL A 458 13.66 -31.61 -3.90
N TYR A 459 13.50 -30.40 -3.41
CA TYR A 459 12.84 -30.09 -2.15
C TYR A 459 11.59 -29.26 -2.41
N PHE A 460 10.61 -29.36 -1.52
CA PHE A 460 9.40 -28.54 -1.54
C PHE A 460 9.27 -27.77 -0.23
N VAL A 461 8.87 -26.52 -0.33
CA VAL A 461 8.55 -25.68 0.84
C VAL A 461 7.07 -25.31 0.80
N GLY A 462 6.34 -25.62 1.87
CA GLY A 462 4.91 -25.32 1.99
C GLY A 462 4.33 -25.70 3.35
N HIS A 463 3.03 -25.41 3.51
CA HIS A 463 2.30 -25.71 4.75
C HIS A 463 1.70 -27.11 4.81
N ASP A 464 1.58 -27.79 3.67
CA ASP A 464 0.91 -29.10 3.57
C ASP A 464 1.86 -30.15 2.95
N ALA A 465 1.91 -31.31 3.61
CA ALA A 465 2.68 -32.46 3.14
C ALA A 465 2.04 -33.17 1.93
N SER A 466 0.80 -32.84 1.59
CA SER A 466 0.09 -33.48 0.47
C SER A 466 0.48 -32.89 -0.88
N VAL A 467 1.73 -33.09 -1.26
CA VAL A 467 2.19 -32.73 -2.59
C VAL A 467 1.64 -33.74 -3.60
N GLN A 468 0.35 -33.59 -3.97
CA GLN A 468 -0.31 -34.36 -5.06
C GLN A 468 -0.06 -35.90 -5.04
N GLY A 469 -0.04 -36.50 -3.82
CA GLY A 469 0.15 -37.96 -3.68
C GLY A 469 1.57 -38.46 -3.86
N ILE A 470 2.58 -37.57 -3.90
CA ILE A 470 3.98 -37.98 -3.94
C ILE A 470 4.50 -38.28 -2.54
N PRO A 471 5.28 -39.35 -2.38
CA PRO A 471 5.97 -39.58 -1.13
C PRO A 471 6.98 -38.46 -0.85
N VAL A 472 6.83 -37.83 0.32
CA VAL A 472 7.70 -36.77 0.77
C VAL A 472 8.22 -37.06 2.16
N THR A 473 9.49 -36.76 2.39
CA THR A 473 10.09 -36.81 3.72
C THR A 473 10.25 -35.40 4.27
N ARG A 474 9.60 -35.11 5.40
CA ARG A 474 9.77 -33.81 6.09
C ARG A 474 11.19 -33.71 6.66
N ILE A 475 11.94 -32.72 6.26
CA ILE A 475 13.34 -32.49 6.64
C ILE A 475 13.45 -31.41 7.71
N LEU A 476 12.61 -30.37 7.65
CA LEU A 476 12.64 -29.26 8.58
C LEU A 476 11.22 -28.82 8.90
N ASP A 477 10.95 -28.60 10.19
CA ASP A 477 9.73 -28.05 10.74
C ASP A 477 10.02 -26.62 11.19
N THR A 478 9.30 -25.64 10.68
CA THR A 478 9.41 -24.25 11.12
C THR A 478 8.04 -23.65 11.42
N PRO A 479 7.97 -22.61 12.26
CA PRO A 479 6.70 -21.95 12.58
C PRO A 479 6.00 -21.30 11.39
N TYR A 480 6.69 -21.13 10.23
CA TYR A 480 6.13 -20.45 9.05
C TYR A 480 5.78 -21.44 7.95
N ALA A 481 6.69 -22.33 7.56
CA ALA A 481 6.46 -23.36 6.54
C ALA A 481 7.49 -24.48 6.69
N ASP A 482 7.14 -25.67 6.24
CA ASP A 482 7.99 -26.87 6.35
C ASP A 482 8.80 -27.11 5.08
N LEU A 483 9.97 -27.74 5.25
CA LEU A 483 10.79 -28.21 4.16
C LEU A 483 10.64 -29.73 4.01
N TYR A 484 10.28 -30.17 2.83
CA TYR A 484 10.14 -31.56 2.45
C TYR A 484 11.14 -31.94 1.37
N ARG A 485 11.69 -33.12 1.43
CA ARG A 485 12.39 -33.73 0.30
C ARG A 485 11.36 -34.54 -0.51
N LEU A 486 11.38 -34.38 -1.82
CA LEU A 486 10.62 -35.24 -2.72
C LEU A 486 11.37 -36.58 -2.85
N ASP A 487 10.75 -37.67 -2.41
CA ASP A 487 11.36 -38.99 -2.53
C ASP A 487 11.15 -39.47 -3.98
N SER A 488 12.26 -39.78 -4.67
CA SER A 488 12.21 -40.38 -6.01
C SER A 488 11.61 -41.79 -5.92
N ASN A 489 10.59 -42.07 -6.72
CA ASN A 489 10.13 -43.45 -6.94
C ASN A 489 11.23 -44.31 -7.56
#